data_630e28844e909d0a294f1661d9fe1225
#
_entry.id   630e28844e909d0a294f1661d9fe1225
#
_cell.length_a   1.000
_cell.length_b   1.000
_cell.length_c   1.000
_cell.angle_alpha   90.00
_cell.angle_beta   90.00
_cell.angle_gamma   90.00
#
_symmetry.space_group_name_H-M   'P 1'
#
loop_
_entity.id
_entity.type
_entity.pdbx_description
1 polymer ?
#
loop_
_entity_poly.entity_id
_entity_poly.type
_entity_poly.pdbx_seq_one_letter_code
_entity_poly.pdbx_strand_id
1 'polypeptide(L)'
;MIRIIDKIILPLGRRIDVDSPTVDARLPDGSRVNAIIPPVSIDGPSITIRKFQKDKLSVNQLIDYGSMTQNMANFVKACVVSRLNIIISGGTGSGKTTLLNVLSSFIPDDERIVTIEDAAELKLQQEHIVRLETKPANSDGRSAVTIRDL
;
A
#
# COMPACT_ATOMS: atom_id res chain seq x y z
N MET A 1 13.35 15.50 18.35
CA MET A 1 12.72 14.41 17.58
C MET A 1 11.38 13.97 18.20
N ILE A 2 11.31 13.60 19.50
CA ILE A 2 10.08 13.12 20.17
C ILE A 2 8.91 14.08 19.95
N ARG A 3 9.06 15.39 20.20
CA ARG A 3 8.00 16.38 19.94
C ARG A 3 7.45 16.37 18.51
N ILE A 4 8.29 16.01 17.51
CA ILE A 4 7.86 15.91 16.12
C ILE A 4 7.03 14.65 15.94
N ILE A 5 7.47 13.53 16.52
CA ILE A 5 6.75 12.26 16.52
C ILE A 5 5.36 12.47 17.14
N ASP A 6 5.30 13.04 18.34
CA ASP A 6 4.04 13.32 19.04
C ASP A 6 3.09 14.18 18.20
N LYS A 7 3.61 15.24 17.57
CA LYS A 7 2.84 16.14 16.71
C LYS A 7 2.22 15.41 15.50
N ILE A 8 2.87 14.36 15.01
CA ILE A 8 2.38 13.55 13.89
C ILE A 8 1.41 12.46 14.36
N ILE A 9 1.71 11.82 15.50
CA ILE A 9 1.03 10.59 15.93
C ILE A 9 -0.22 10.88 16.76
N LEU A 10 -0.19 11.88 17.65
CA LEU A 10 -1.33 12.21 18.51
C LEU A 10 -2.62 12.55 17.75
N PRO A 11 -2.59 13.34 16.66
CA PRO A 11 -3.79 13.61 15.86
C PRO A 11 -4.40 12.36 15.21
N LEU A 12 -3.62 11.27 15.09
CA LEU A 12 -4.07 9.98 14.53
C LEU A 12 -4.70 9.07 15.61
N GLY A 13 -4.87 9.56 16.84
CA GLY A 13 -5.38 8.78 17.96
C GLY A 13 -4.40 7.68 18.43
N ARG A 14 -3.11 7.83 18.10
CA ARG A 14 -2.05 6.91 18.51
C ARG A 14 -1.16 7.60 19.54
N ARG A 15 -0.48 6.82 20.36
CA ARG A 15 0.54 7.30 21.28
C ARG A 15 1.81 6.47 21.16
N ILE A 16 2.91 7.05 21.56
CA ILE A 16 4.21 6.40 21.68
C ILE A 16 4.83 6.84 23.00
N ASP A 17 5.24 5.90 23.83
CA ASP A 17 5.84 6.15 25.13
C ASP A 17 6.81 5.00 25.49
N VAL A 18 7.39 5.07 26.69
CA VAL A 18 8.36 4.06 27.17
C VAL A 18 7.75 2.65 27.25
N ASP A 19 6.47 2.56 27.55
CA ASP A 19 5.75 1.27 27.65
C ASP A 19 5.37 0.74 26.25
N SER A 20 5.15 1.64 25.29
CA SER A 20 4.88 1.32 23.88
C SER A 20 5.82 2.13 22.99
N PRO A 21 7.10 1.72 22.90
CA PRO A 21 8.15 2.53 22.27
C PRO A 21 8.16 2.50 20.74
N THR A 22 7.20 1.81 20.13
CA THR A 22 7.03 1.73 18.67
C THR A 22 5.60 2.07 18.27
N VAL A 23 5.45 2.71 17.13
CA VAL A 23 4.13 3.01 16.56
C VAL A 23 4.15 2.91 15.05
N ASP A 24 3.15 2.24 14.51
CA ASP A 24 2.78 2.26 13.10
C ASP A 24 1.46 3.00 12.94
N ALA A 25 1.42 3.95 12.03
CA ALA A 25 0.24 4.74 11.76
C ALA A 25 0.13 5.10 10.26
N ARG A 26 -1.06 5.54 9.86
CA ARG A 26 -1.31 6.05 8.52
C ARG A 26 -1.71 7.51 8.61
N LEU A 27 -1.06 8.34 7.80
CA LEU A 27 -1.40 9.75 7.65
C LEU A 27 -2.69 9.92 6.83
N PRO A 28 -3.38 11.07 6.92
CA PRO A 28 -4.59 11.34 6.14
C PRO A 28 -4.39 11.27 4.62
N ASP A 29 -3.16 11.50 4.15
CA ASP A 29 -2.80 11.38 2.73
C ASP A 29 -2.55 9.92 2.28
N GLY A 30 -2.67 8.95 3.19
CA GLY A 30 -2.40 7.54 2.96
C GLY A 30 -0.95 7.10 3.19
N SER A 31 -0.03 8.04 3.47
CA SER A 31 1.37 7.71 3.78
C SER A 31 1.48 6.92 5.07
N ARG A 32 2.40 5.97 5.14
CA ARG A 32 2.67 5.18 6.34
C ARG A 32 3.78 5.83 7.15
N VAL A 33 3.57 5.92 8.44
CA VAL A 33 4.54 6.43 9.41
C VAL A 33 4.87 5.32 10.38
N ASN A 34 6.16 5.05 10.56
CA ASN A 34 6.69 4.22 11.64
C ASN A 34 7.60 5.09 12.50
N ALA A 35 7.42 5.07 13.81
CA ALA A 35 8.32 5.72 14.74
C ALA A 35 8.74 4.77 15.86
N ILE A 36 9.98 4.91 16.30
CA ILE A 36 10.60 4.13 17.35
C ILE A 36 11.34 5.08 18.28
N ILE A 37 11.18 4.88 19.60
CA ILE A 37 11.86 5.68 20.62
C ILE A 37 12.67 4.78 21.58
N PRO A 38 13.59 5.35 22.39
CA PRO A 38 14.20 4.60 23.48
C PRO A 38 13.13 4.02 24.43
N PRO A 39 13.39 2.85 25.05
CA PRO A 39 14.66 2.15 25.11
C PRO A 39 14.96 1.23 23.93
N VAL A 40 14.02 0.98 23.03
CA VAL A 40 14.19 0.07 21.88
C VAL A 40 15.13 0.67 20.83
N SER A 41 15.02 1.96 20.57
CA SER A 41 15.93 2.67 19.66
C SER A 41 17.16 3.15 20.42
N ILE A 42 18.26 2.41 20.31
CA ILE A 42 19.51 2.63 21.06
C ILE A 42 20.13 4.00 20.70
N ASP A 43 20.14 4.36 19.43
CA ASP A 43 20.76 5.58 18.90
C ASP A 43 19.84 6.82 19.01
N GLY A 44 18.72 6.70 19.70
CA GLY A 44 17.74 7.76 19.89
C GLY A 44 16.49 7.61 19.02
N PRO A 45 15.53 8.55 19.10
CA PRO A 45 14.26 8.44 18.38
C PRO A 45 14.43 8.44 16.88
N SER A 46 13.75 7.52 16.21
CA SER A 46 13.71 7.40 14.73
C SER A 46 12.28 7.54 14.23
N ILE A 47 12.12 8.16 13.06
CA ILE A 47 10.85 8.21 12.34
C ILE A 47 11.09 7.91 10.87
N THR A 48 10.27 7.03 10.32
CA THR A 48 10.28 6.66 8.90
C THR A 48 8.92 6.97 8.29
N ILE A 49 8.90 7.73 7.20
CA ILE A 49 7.66 8.03 6.47
C ILE A 49 7.77 7.47 5.07
N ARG A 50 6.94 6.47 4.77
CA ARG A 50 6.77 5.93 3.43
C ARG A 50 5.64 6.69 2.74
N LYS A 51 6.03 7.65 1.91
CA LYS A 51 5.05 8.50 1.20
C LYS A 51 4.16 7.68 0.29
N PHE A 52 2.87 7.99 0.35
CA PHE A 52 1.91 7.45 -0.59
C PHE A 52 2.06 8.19 -1.92
N GLN A 53 2.43 7.46 -2.98
CA GLN A 53 2.62 8.06 -4.30
C GLN A 53 1.29 8.58 -4.84
N LYS A 54 1.19 9.89 -5.10
CA LYS A 54 -0.05 10.52 -5.59
C LYS A 54 -0.25 10.30 -7.09
N ASP A 55 0.83 10.33 -7.86
CA ASP A 55 0.77 10.20 -9.30
C ASP A 55 0.74 8.73 -9.71
N LYS A 56 -0.23 8.39 -10.56
CA LYS A 56 -0.36 7.05 -11.14
C LYS A 56 0.42 7.03 -12.45
N LEU A 57 1.26 6.02 -12.62
CA LEU A 57 1.85 5.75 -13.91
C LEU A 57 0.79 5.20 -14.86
N SER A 58 0.81 5.69 -16.09
CA SER A 58 0.00 5.16 -17.18
C SER A 58 0.74 4.07 -17.96
N VAL A 59 0.00 3.30 -18.74
CA VAL A 59 0.59 2.31 -19.67
C VAL A 59 1.59 2.97 -20.61
N ASN A 60 1.25 4.15 -21.17
CA ASN A 60 2.14 4.86 -22.08
C ASN A 60 3.46 5.26 -21.43
N GLN A 61 3.42 5.72 -20.18
CA GLN A 61 4.64 6.03 -19.43
C GLN A 61 5.52 4.78 -19.20
N LEU A 62 4.93 3.60 -18.96
CA LEU A 62 5.72 2.37 -18.87
C LEU A 62 6.37 1.99 -20.21
N ILE A 63 5.70 2.29 -21.32
CA ILE A 63 6.27 2.10 -22.65
C ILE A 63 7.39 3.09 -22.91
N ASP A 64 7.17 4.38 -22.62
CA ASP A 64 8.16 5.45 -22.78
C ASP A 64 9.42 5.21 -21.93
N TYR A 65 9.26 4.65 -20.74
CA TYR A 65 10.39 4.24 -19.87
C TYR A 65 11.07 2.93 -20.32
N GLY A 66 10.57 2.27 -21.38
CA GLY A 66 11.10 1.00 -21.84
C GLY A 66 10.82 -0.19 -20.92
N SER A 67 9.94 -0.03 -19.93
CA SER A 67 9.57 -1.10 -18.99
C SER A 67 8.67 -2.16 -19.64
N MET A 68 7.95 -1.81 -20.71
CA MET A 68 7.18 -2.74 -21.53
C MET A 68 7.08 -2.21 -22.97
N THR A 69 6.85 -3.14 -23.90
CA THR A 69 6.57 -2.78 -25.30
C THR A 69 5.07 -2.61 -25.53
N GLN A 70 4.69 -1.93 -26.62
CA GLN A 70 3.29 -1.82 -27.02
C GLN A 70 2.62 -3.19 -27.21
N ASN A 71 3.34 -4.17 -27.78
CA ASN A 71 2.80 -5.52 -27.96
C ASN A 71 2.56 -6.23 -26.64
N MET A 72 3.45 -6.06 -25.63
CA MET A 72 3.24 -6.56 -24.27
C MET A 72 2.00 -5.92 -23.62
N ALA A 73 1.85 -4.61 -23.76
CA ALA A 73 0.69 -3.89 -23.24
C ALA A 73 -0.63 -4.41 -23.86
N ASN A 74 -0.65 -4.60 -25.18
CA ASN A 74 -1.82 -5.13 -25.88
C ASN A 74 -2.15 -6.57 -25.45
N PHE A 75 -1.13 -7.42 -25.31
CA PHE A 75 -1.31 -8.79 -24.82
C PHE A 75 -1.88 -8.84 -23.41
N VAL A 76 -1.29 -8.07 -22.48
CA VAL A 76 -1.75 -8.06 -21.09
C VAL A 76 -3.15 -7.45 -20.97
N LYS A 77 -3.46 -6.42 -21.77
CA LYS A 77 -4.82 -5.88 -21.86
C LYS A 77 -5.82 -6.98 -22.28
N ALA A 78 -5.49 -7.76 -23.29
CA ALA A 78 -6.34 -8.87 -23.71
C ALA A 78 -6.54 -9.90 -22.58
N CYS A 79 -5.48 -10.23 -21.84
CA CYS A 79 -5.57 -11.13 -20.69
C CYS A 79 -6.52 -10.59 -19.60
N VAL A 80 -6.41 -9.30 -19.25
CA VAL A 80 -7.27 -8.66 -18.24
C VAL A 80 -8.73 -8.66 -18.69
N VAL A 81 -9.00 -8.20 -19.90
CA VAL A 81 -10.38 -8.15 -20.45
C VAL A 81 -10.98 -9.55 -20.57
N SER A 82 -10.17 -10.56 -20.85
CA SER A 82 -10.60 -11.98 -20.89
C SER A 82 -10.70 -12.61 -19.49
N ARG A 83 -10.51 -11.87 -18.42
CA ARG A 83 -10.61 -12.33 -17.01
C ARG A 83 -9.67 -13.49 -16.68
N LEU A 84 -8.48 -13.51 -17.28
CA LEU A 84 -7.47 -14.51 -16.97
C LEU A 84 -6.82 -14.23 -15.61
N ASN A 85 -6.44 -15.28 -14.89
CA ASN A 85 -5.65 -15.15 -13.67
C ASN A 85 -4.24 -14.65 -14.01
N ILE A 86 -3.82 -13.58 -13.34
CA ILE A 86 -2.52 -12.94 -13.55
C ILE A 86 -1.74 -12.96 -12.24
N ILE A 87 -0.51 -13.47 -12.28
CA ILE A 87 0.43 -13.42 -11.16
C ILE A 87 1.56 -12.46 -11.51
N ILE A 88 1.80 -11.47 -10.62
CA ILE A 88 2.92 -10.54 -10.72
C ILE A 88 3.95 -10.90 -9.66
N SER A 89 5.13 -11.33 -10.09
CA SER A 89 6.24 -11.73 -9.21
C SER A 89 7.46 -10.84 -9.40
N GLY A 90 8.25 -10.70 -8.33
CA GLY A 90 9.48 -9.91 -8.33
C GLY A 90 9.94 -9.55 -6.92
N GLY A 91 11.16 -9.04 -6.78
CA GLY A 91 11.73 -8.58 -5.52
C GLY A 91 11.08 -7.30 -4.98
N THR A 92 11.46 -6.89 -3.79
CA THR A 92 11.06 -5.60 -3.22
C THR A 92 11.58 -4.45 -4.10
N GLY A 93 10.74 -3.46 -4.36
CA GLY A 93 11.11 -2.30 -5.19
C GLY A 93 11.11 -2.57 -6.71
N SER A 94 10.77 -3.78 -7.17
CA SER A 94 10.76 -4.11 -8.61
C SER A 94 9.57 -3.53 -9.39
N GLY A 95 8.66 -2.81 -8.73
CA GLY A 95 7.51 -2.19 -9.39
C GLY A 95 6.25 -3.06 -9.49
N LYS A 96 6.14 -4.17 -8.72
CA LYS A 96 4.95 -5.04 -8.73
C LYS A 96 3.64 -4.31 -8.54
N THR A 97 3.54 -3.51 -7.47
CA THR A 97 2.34 -2.72 -7.15
C THR A 97 2.07 -1.66 -8.22
N THR A 98 3.13 -1.07 -8.78
CA THR A 98 3.03 -0.12 -9.89
C THR A 98 2.45 -0.79 -11.12
N LEU A 99 2.99 -1.95 -11.51
CA LEU A 99 2.48 -2.72 -12.63
C LEU A 99 1.02 -3.13 -12.40
N LEU A 100 0.68 -3.65 -11.21
CA LEU A 100 -0.69 -4.04 -10.88
C LEU A 100 -1.65 -2.85 -10.98
N ASN A 101 -1.27 -1.67 -10.51
CA ASN A 101 -2.05 -0.44 -10.69
C ASN A 101 -2.25 -0.06 -12.16
N VAL A 102 -1.22 -0.25 -13.00
CA VAL A 102 -1.34 0.02 -14.44
C VAL A 102 -2.25 -1.01 -15.10
N LEU A 103 -2.11 -2.30 -14.79
CA LEU A 103 -2.95 -3.35 -15.36
C LEU A 103 -4.41 -3.23 -14.93
N SER A 104 -4.68 -2.77 -13.72
CA SER A 104 -6.04 -2.55 -13.25
C SER A 104 -6.79 -1.49 -14.07
N SER A 105 -6.09 -0.58 -14.78
CA SER A 105 -6.72 0.38 -15.69
C SER A 105 -7.32 -0.27 -16.94
N PHE A 106 -7.02 -1.53 -17.20
CA PHE A 106 -7.63 -2.30 -18.30
C PHE A 106 -8.92 -3.00 -17.89
N ILE A 107 -9.23 -3.04 -16.59
CA ILE A 107 -10.49 -3.61 -16.11
C ILE A 107 -11.64 -2.69 -16.53
N PRO A 108 -12.70 -3.22 -17.17
CA PRO A 108 -13.87 -2.42 -17.54
C PRO A 108 -14.51 -1.69 -16.35
N ASP A 109 -15.06 -0.50 -16.59
CA ASP A 109 -15.61 0.36 -15.52
C ASP A 109 -16.88 -0.22 -14.86
N ASP A 110 -17.59 -1.12 -15.54
CA ASP A 110 -18.79 -1.81 -15.06
C ASP A 110 -18.49 -3.01 -14.16
N GLU A 111 -17.21 -3.37 -14.00
CA GLU A 111 -16.81 -4.50 -13.15
C GLU A 111 -16.74 -4.09 -11.66
N ARG A 112 -17.19 -5.00 -10.80
CA ARG A 112 -17.00 -4.90 -9.35
C ARG A 112 -15.63 -5.46 -8.98
N ILE A 113 -14.79 -4.63 -8.36
CA ILE A 113 -13.44 -5.01 -7.95
C ILE A 113 -13.36 -5.11 -6.44
N VAL A 114 -12.74 -6.17 -5.94
CA VAL A 114 -12.39 -6.33 -4.53
C VAL A 114 -10.86 -6.36 -4.44
N THR A 115 -10.29 -5.49 -3.61
CA THR A 115 -8.86 -5.55 -3.27
C THR A 115 -8.70 -6.10 -1.86
N ILE A 116 -7.74 -7.00 -1.66
CA ILE A 116 -7.36 -7.57 -0.37
C ILE A 116 -5.86 -7.33 -0.21
N GLU A 117 -5.47 -6.50 0.74
CA GLU A 117 -4.11 -6.00 0.88
C GLU A 117 -3.66 -6.05 2.34
N ASP A 118 -2.37 -6.29 2.59
CA ASP A 118 -1.80 -6.10 3.92
C ASP A 118 -1.77 -4.63 4.31
N ALA A 119 -1.54 -3.77 3.32
CA ALA A 119 -1.70 -2.33 3.44
C ALA A 119 -2.23 -1.81 2.12
N ALA A 120 -3.32 -1.03 2.16
CA ALA A 120 -3.96 -0.50 0.97
C ALA A 120 -3.03 0.46 0.21
N GLU A 121 -2.38 -0.05 -0.84
CA GLU A 121 -1.48 0.68 -1.75
C GLU A 121 -2.10 0.85 -3.14
N LEU A 122 -3.07 0.02 -3.51
CA LEU A 122 -3.69 0.07 -4.83
C LEU A 122 -4.60 1.29 -4.99
N LYS A 123 -4.53 1.90 -6.16
CA LYS A 123 -5.32 3.07 -6.56
C LYS A 123 -6.06 2.77 -7.85
N LEU A 124 -7.16 2.08 -7.72
CA LEU A 124 -8.04 1.81 -8.84
C LEU A 124 -8.85 3.05 -9.22
N GLN A 125 -9.34 3.10 -10.47
CA GLN A 125 -10.10 4.25 -10.99
C GLN A 125 -11.59 3.96 -11.13
N GLN A 126 -11.95 2.69 -11.11
CA GLN A 126 -13.33 2.23 -11.28
C GLN A 126 -14.21 2.69 -10.11
N GLU A 127 -15.50 2.84 -10.34
CA GLU A 127 -16.46 3.32 -9.34
C GLU A 127 -16.82 2.25 -8.30
N HIS A 128 -16.91 0.98 -8.72
CA HIS A 128 -17.32 -0.14 -7.88
C HIS A 128 -16.13 -0.87 -7.27
N ILE A 129 -15.50 -0.29 -6.24
CA ILE A 129 -14.35 -0.88 -5.54
C ILE A 129 -14.67 -1.14 -4.08
N VAL A 130 -14.46 -2.38 -3.63
CA VAL A 130 -14.45 -2.76 -2.23
C VAL A 130 -13.00 -2.97 -1.81
N ARG A 131 -12.52 -2.16 -0.87
CA ARG A 131 -11.13 -2.23 -0.37
C ARG A 131 -11.12 -2.90 0.99
N LEU A 132 -10.39 -4.00 1.08
CA LEU A 132 -10.17 -4.74 2.31
C LEU A 132 -8.69 -4.68 2.67
N GLU A 133 -8.41 -4.43 3.93
CA GLU A 133 -7.06 -4.35 4.49
C GLU A 133 -6.98 -5.22 5.73
N THR A 134 -5.86 -5.92 5.90
CA THR A 134 -5.61 -6.72 7.10
C THR A 134 -5.57 -5.82 8.33
N LYS A 135 -5.93 -6.37 9.46
CA LYS A 135 -5.83 -5.71 10.76
C LYS A 135 -4.87 -6.48 11.64
N PRO A 136 -3.77 -5.87 12.11
CA PRO A 136 -2.89 -6.51 13.06
C PRO A 136 -3.61 -6.76 14.39
N ALA A 137 -3.12 -7.73 15.16
CA ALA A 137 -3.61 -7.98 16.51
C ALA A 137 -3.52 -6.73 17.39
N ASN A 138 -4.46 -6.56 18.30
CA ASN A 138 -4.38 -5.55 19.34
C ASN A 138 -3.25 -5.89 20.34
N SER A 139 -2.92 -4.96 21.26
CA SER A 139 -1.95 -5.18 22.34
C SER A 139 -2.16 -6.49 23.11
N ASP A 140 -3.40 -6.95 23.19
CA ASP A 140 -3.79 -8.21 23.88
C ASP A 140 -3.69 -9.45 23.00
N GLY A 141 -3.12 -9.34 21.79
CA GLY A 141 -2.99 -10.45 20.84
C GLY A 141 -4.30 -10.91 20.19
N ARG A 142 -5.39 -10.14 20.38
CA ARG A 142 -6.74 -10.49 19.89
C ARG A 142 -7.14 -9.64 18.69
N SER A 143 -8.18 -10.11 17.96
CA SER A 143 -8.84 -9.36 16.87
C SER A 143 -7.94 -9.07 15.65
N ALA A 144 -6.94 -9.89 15.37
CA ALA A 144 -6.28 -9.87 14.06
C ALA A 144 -7.27 -10.30 12.96
N VAL A 145 -7.17 -9.65 11.80
CA VAL A 145 -7.87 -10.06 10.57
C VAL A 145 -6.81 -10.26 9.51
N THR A 146 -6.61 -11.50 9.10
CA THR A 146 -5.60 -11.87 8.11
C THR A 146 -6.16 -11.85 6.70
N ILE A 147 -5.29 -11.94 5.67
CA ILE A 147 -5.72 -12.08 4.26
C ILE A 147 -6.67 -13.28 4.06
N ARG A 148 -6.51 -14.34 4.88
CA ARG A 148 -7.37 -15.53 4.78
C ARG A 148 -8.77 -15.32 5.36
N ASP A 149 -8.91 -14.34 6.24
CA ASP A 149 -10.19 -14.02 6.89
C ASP A 149 -11.03 -13.07 6.04
N LEU A 150 -10.41 -12.41 5.06
CA LEU A 150 -11.01 -11.47 4.12
C LEU A 150 -11.42 -12.14 2.83
#